data_7f5021c44007a6490b470f9e3d7de789
#
_entry.id   7f5021c44007a6490b470f9e3d7de789
#
_cell.length_a   1.000
_cell.length_b   1.000
_cell.length_c   1.000
_cell.angle_alpha   90.00
_cell.angle_beta   90.00
_cell.angle_gamma   90.00
#
_symmetry.space_group_name_H-M   'P 1'
#
loop_
_entity.id
_entity.type
_entity.pdbx_description
1 polymer ?
#
loop_
_entity_poly.entity_id
_entity_poly.type
_entity_poly.pdbx_seq_one_letter_code
_entity_poly.pdbx_strand_id
1 'polypeptide(L)'
;MYRRTLMKLGFAAVATTIAFSAPALAEESIIVQSTTSTANSGLYDYLLPMFKKDTGVQVNVVAVGTGQAIKNAKNCDGDVLLVHAKPAEEKFVKEGYGVKRSDVMYNDFILVGPPADPAKIAGTKDIVAGLKKVAEAKAPFASRGDNSGTHKAEIRLWKSSGVDPKEGSGKWYRETGSGMGATLNAGVGMGAYVMTDRGTWIAFKNKGDMKIAVEGDKRLFNQYGVILVNPEKHKHVKKADGQAFIDWLVSPRGQQAIGSYKVDGQQLFFPNAGKEGV
;
A
#
# COMPACT_ATOMS: atom_id res chain seq x y z
N MET A 1 50.31 -17.17 -85.21
CA MET A 1 48.99 -17.54 -84.59
C MET A 1 48.90 -17.08 -83.18
N TYR A 2 48.25 -15.93 -82.90
CA TYR A 2 48.09 -15.41 -81.55
C TYR A 2 46.65 -15.60 -81.12
N ARG A 3 46.41 -16.38 -80.05
CA ARG A 3 45.11 -16.49 -79.38
C ARG A 3 44.99 -15.40 -78.29
N ARG A 4 44.08 -14.49 -78.49
CA ARG A 4 43.69 -13.52 -77.41
C ARG A 4 42.66 -14.12 -76.51
N THR A 5 42.97 -14.28 -75.22
CA THR A 5 42.04 -14.66 -74.14
C THR A 5 41.38 -13.42 -73.59
N LEU A 6 40.04 -13.34 -73.74
CA LEU A 6 39.25 -12.26 -73.05
C LEU A 6 38.99 -12.68 -71.60
N MET A 7 39.46 -11.85 -70.68
CA MET A 7 39.15 -11.92 -69.26
C MET A 7 37.84 -11.15 -69.02
N LYS A 8 36.77 -11.84 -68.56
CA LYS A 8 35.53 -11.24 -68.16
C LYS A 8 35.66 -10.89 -66.67
N LEU A 9 35.72 -9.58 -66.34
CA LEU A 9 35.58 -9.07 -64.98
C LEU A 9 34.08 -9.10 -64.60
N GLY A 10 33.71 -9.92 -63.63
CA GLY A 10 32.41 -9.88 -62.96
C GLY A 10 32.40 -8.85 -61.82
N PHE A 11 31.59 -7.83 -61.95
CA PHE A 11 31.30 -6.88 -60.85
C PHE A 11 30.31 -7.52 -59.91
N ALA A 12 30.71 -7.88 -58.68
CA ALA A 12 29.80 -8.24 -57.59
C ALA A 12 29.31 -6.99 -56.89
N ALA A 13 28.06 -6.63 -57.08
CA ALA A 13 27.43 -5.54 -56.31
C ALA A 13 27.10 -6.06 -54.89
N VAL A 14 27.84 -5.56 -53.89
CA VAL A 14 27.53 -5.77 -52.45
C VAL A 14 26.42 -4.82 -52.07
N ALA A 15 25.20 -5.29 -51.92
CA ALA A 15 24.07 -4.52 -51.36
C ALA A 15 24.22 -4.48 -49.84
N THR A 16 24.71 -3.34 -49.33
CA THR A 16 24.76 -3.07 -47.88
C THR A 16 23.37 -2.71 -47.40
N THR A 17 22.67 -3.65 -46.75
CA THR A 17 21.41 -3.36 -46.03
C THR A 17 21.71 -2.59 -44.75
N ILE A 18 21.44 -1.30 -44.77
CA ILE A 18 21.44 -0.45 -43.53
C ILE A 18 20.18 -0.80 -42.75
N ALA A 19 20.35 -1.61 -41.71
CA ALA A 19 19.30 -1.84 -40.73
C ALA A 19 19.12 -0.54 -39.90
N PHE A 20 18.04 0.19 -40.15
CA PHE A 20 17.60 1.27 -39.27
C PHE A 20 17.10 0.61 -37.97
N SER A 21 17.95 0.61 -36.92
CA SER A 21 17.50 0.35 -35.56
C SER A 21 16.63 1.53 -35.14
N ALA A 22 15.32 1.37 -35.11
CA ALA A 22 14.45 2.35 -34.47
C ALA A 22 14.93 2.52 -33.02
N PRO A 23 15.08 3.77 -32.52
CA PRO A 23 15.40 3.99 -31.11
C PRO A 23 14.30 3.33 -30.29
N ALA A 24 14.66 2.41 -29.42
CA ALA A 24 13.75 1.89 -28.41
C ALA A 24 13.35 3.10 -27.55
N LEU A 25 12.10 3.55 -27.67
CA LEU A 25 11.56 4.57 -26.76
C LEU A 25 11.70 3.98 -25.37
N ALA A 26 12.45 4.68 -24.50
CA ALA A 26 12.52 4.31 -23.09
C ALA A 26 11.09 4.27 -22.56
N GLU A 27 10.70 3.13 -21.95
CA GLU A 27 9.36 2.99 -21.39
C GLU A 27 9.16 4.05 -20.31
N GLU A 28 8.14 4.89 -20.47
CA GLU A 28 7.82 5.92 -19.48
C GLU A 28 7.40 5.23 -18.19
N SER A 29 8.04 5.60 -17.08
CA SER A 29 7.78 4.98 -15.79
C SER A 29 7.83 5.99 -14.66
N ILE A 30 7.00 5.79 -13.64
CA ILE A 30 6.97 6.58 -12.41
C ILE A 30 7.30 5.70 -11.21
N ILE A 31 7.74 6.33 -10.13
CA ILE A 31 7.96 5.69 -8.82
C ILE A 31 6.86 6.13 -7.87
N VAL A 32 6.13 5.14 -7.32
CA VAL A 32 5.09 5.36 -6.30
C VAL A 32 5.62 4.90 -4.95
N GLN A 33 5.79 5.83 -4.02
CA GLN A 33 6.10 5.52 -2.63
C GLN A 33 4.82 5.06 -1.91
N SER A 34 4.83 3.85 -1.39
CA SER A 34 3.64 3.24 -0.80
C SER A 34 3.95 2.34 0.40
N THR A 35 2.95 1.57 0.84
CA THR A 35 3.07 0.76 2.06
C THR A 35 3.11 -0.73 1.77
N THR A 36 3.84 -1.48 2.63
CA THR A 36 3.90 -2.95 2.56
C THR A 36 2.53 -3.60 2.72
N SER A 37 1.64 -3.02 3.52
CA SER A 37 0.27 -3.55 3.68
C SER A 37 -0.53 -3.46 2.39
N THR A 38 -0.41 -2.37 1.63
CA THR A 38 -1.07 -2.22 0.34
C THR A 38 -0.48 -3.19 -0.70
N ALA A 39 0.84 -3.32 -0.76
CA ALA A 39 1.49 -4.28 -1.66
C ALA A 39 1.09 -5.74 -1.32
N ASN A 40 1.14 -6.11 -0.04
CA ASN A 40 0.80 -7.46 0.43
C ASN A 40 -0.68 -7.84 0.21
N SER A 41 -1.56 -6.86 0.03
CA SER A 41 -2.97 -7.14 -0.31
C SER A 41 -3.15 -7.65 -1.74
N GLY A 42 -2.14 -7.54 -2.60
CA GLY A 42 -2.21 -7.91 -4.03
C GLY A 42 -2.90 -6.85 -4.92
N LEU A 43 -3.32 -5.71 -4.36
CA LEU A 43 -4.05 -4.69 -5.10
C LEU A 43 -3.24 -4.14 -6.28
N TYR A 44 -1.93 -3.95 -6.12
CA TYR A 44 -1.08 -3.41 -7.18
C TYR A 44 -0.93 -4.38 -8.35
N ASP A 45 -0.81 -5.67 -8.10
CA ASP A 45 -0.71 -6.70 -9.16
C ASP A 45 -1.99 -6.73 -10.02
N TYR A 46 -3.12 -6.31 -9.43
CA TYR A 46 -4.39 -6.19 -10.15
C TYR A 46 -4.55 -4.85 -10.87
N LEU A 47 -4.23 -3.72 -10.24
CA LEU A 47 -4.50 -2.38 -10.79
C LEU A 47 -3.45 -1.92 -11.82
N LEU A 48 -2.15 -2.17 -11.56
CA LEU A 48 -1.09 -1.56 -12.37
C LEU A 48 -1.06 -2.05 -13.82
N PRO A 49 -1.34 -3.33 -14.14
CA PRO A 49 -1.49 -3.76 -15.53
C PRO A 49 -2.63 -3.04 -16.28
N MET A 50 -3.73 -2.72 -15.57
CA MET A 50 -4.84 -1.97 -16.16
C MET A 50 -4.42 -0.53 -16.47
N PHE A 51 -3.79 0.15 -15.51
CA PHE A 51 -3.26 1.50 -15.71
C PHE A 51 -2.26 1.55 -16.87
N LYS A 52 -1.30 0.63 -16.91
CA LYS A 52 -0.32 0.55 -18.01
C LYS A 52 -1.00 0.33 -19.36
N LYS A 53 -2.01 -0.54 -19.42
CA LYS A 53 -2.79 -0.77 -20.66
C LYS A 53 -3.52 0.49 -21.12
N ASP A 54 -4.07 1.25 -20.18
CA ASP A 54 -4.90 2.44 -20.48
C ASP A 54 -4.02 3.67 -20.83
N THR A 55 -2.77 3.74 -20.35
CA THR A 55 -1.92 4.96 -20.46
C THR A 55 -0.54 4.74 -21.10
N GLY A 56 -0.05 3.52 -21.16
CA GLY A 56 1.33 3.21 -21.58
C GLY A 56 2.38 3.41 -20.48
N VAL A 57 2.05 4.04 -19.37
CA VAL A 57 3.00 4.38 -18.30
C VAL A 57 3.19 3.20 -17.35
N GLN A 58 4.45 2.85 -17.07
CA GLN A 58 4.83 1.84 -16.08
C GLN A 58 4.86 2.46 -14.68
N VAL A 59 4.34 1.75 -13.68
CA VAL A 59 4.43 2.14 -12.27
C VAL A 59 5.36 1.20 -11.52
N ASN A 60 6.39 1.76 -10.88
CA ASN A 60 7.29 1.06 -9.98
C ASN A 60 6.94 1.40 -8.53
N VAL A 61 6.50 0.42 -7.76
CA VAL A 61 6.08 0.63 -6.37
C VAL A 61 7.22 0.36 -5.41
N VAL A 62 7.53 1.35 -4.56
CA VAL A 62 8.43 1.18 -3.41
C VAL A 62 7.57 1.01 -2.16
N ALA A 63 7.41 -0.23 -1.71
CA ALA A 63 6.55 -0.62 -0.60
C ALA A 63 7.33 -0.73 0.71
N VAL A 64 7.14 0.25 1.60
CA VAL A 64 7.81 0.33 2.91
C VAL A 64 6.80 0.72 4.01
N GLY A 65 7.25 0.94 5.25
CA GLY A 65 6.37 1.50 6.28
C GLY A 65 5.95 2.94 5.94
N THR A 66 4.72 3.35 6.32
CA THR A 66 4.16 4.68 5.97
C THR A 66 5.11 5.85 6.29
N GLY A 67 5.78 5.82 7.46
CA GLY A 67 6.72 6.88 7.83
C GLY A 67 7.92 6.94 6.89
N GLN A 68 8.43 5.79 6.46
CA GLN A 68 9.53 5.71 5.50
C GLN A 68 9.08 6.12 4.09
N ALA A 69 7.89 5.73 3.64
CA ALA A 69 7.33 6.16 2.36
C ALA A 69 7.22 7.70 2.28
N ILE A 70 6.71 8.33 3.34
CA ILE A 70 6.63 9.80 3.43
C ILE A 70 8.04 10.43 3.45
N LYS A 71 9.00 9.83 4.17
CA LYS A 71 10.39 10.30 4.19
C LYS A 71 11.02 10.21 2.81
N ASN A 72 10.87 9.10 2.12
CA ASN A 72 11.35 8.92 0.74
C ASN A 72 10.75 9.97 -0.20
N ALA A 73 9.43 10.18 -0.14
CA ALA A 73 8.76 11.22 -0.94
C ALA A 73 9.27 12.63 -0.63
N LYS A 74 9.58 12.95 0.65
CA LYS A 74 10.21 14.22 1.04
C LYS A 74 11.62 14.38 0.48
N ASN A 75 12.37 13.29 0.38
CA ASN A 75 13.70 13.26 -0.22
C ASN A 75 13.66 13.26 -1.75
N CYS A 76 12.46 13.22 -2.34
CA CYS A 76 12.26 13.12 -3.78
C CYS A 76 12.65 11.76 -4.40
N ASP A 77 12.54 10.68 -3.64
CA ASP A 77 12.79 9.32 -4.12
C ASP A 77 11.54 8.70 -4.80
N GLY A 78 10.63 9.54 -5.28
CA GLY A 78 9.41 9.10 -5.99
C GLY A 78 8.61 10.26 -6.55
N ASP A 79 7.69 9.93 -7.47
CA ASP A 79 6.83 10.89 -8.17
C ASP A 79 5.48 11.04 -7.48
N VAL A 80 4.99 9.97 -6.87
CA VAL A 80 3.68 9.91 -6.21
C VAL A 80 3.82 9.24 -4.84
N LEU A 81 3.07 9.74 -3.87
CA LEU A 81 2.88 9.13 -2.54
C LEU A 81 1.45 8.57 -2.46
N LEU A 82 1.30 7.25 -2.21
CA LEU A 82 0.02 6.58 -2.00
C LEU A 82 0.08 5.80 -0.70
N VAL A 83 -0.52 6.34 0.36
CA VAL A 83 -0.48 5.78 1.72
C VAL A 83 -1.82 5.97 2.43
N HIS A 84 -1.92 5.61 3.72
CA HIS A 84 -3.17 5.60 4.48
C HIS A 84 -2.97 6.15 5.92
N ALA A 85 -2.41 7.34 6.03
CA ALA A 85 -2.21 8.04 7.30
C ALA A 85 -2.57 9.52 7.14
N LYS A 86 -3.86 9.81 6.94
CA LYS A 86 -4.40 11.13 6.56
C LYS A 86 -3.74 12.31 7.27
N PRO A 87 -3.55 12.33 8.63
CA PRO A 87 -2.89 13.47 9.28
C PRO A 87 -1.44 13.69 8.83
N ALA A 88 -0.70 12.61 8.55
CA ALA A 88 0.69 12.72 8.08
C ALA A 88 0.75 13.15 6.60
N GLU A 89 -0.21 12.72 5.79
CA GLU A 89 -0.39 13.11 4.39
C GLU A 89 -0.75 14.59 4.27
N GLU A 90 -1.68 15.08 5.09
CA GLU A 90 -2.05 16.50 5.16
C GLU A 90 -0.87 17.36 5.62
N LYS A 91 -0.07 16.88 6.59
CA LYS A 91 1.17 17.53 7.00
C LYS A 91 2.19 17.61 5.86
N PHE A 92 2.35 16.52 5.08
CA PHE A 92 3.24 16.47 3.92
C PHE A 92 2.88 17.53 2.87
N VAL A 93 1.57 17.71 2.59
CA VAL A 93 1.08 18.77 1.68
C VAL A 93 1.28 20.16 2.30
N LYS A 94 0.93 20.35 3.57
CA LYS A 94 1.08 21.64 4.28
C LYS A 94 2.54 22.12 4.32
N GLU A 95 3.49 21.21 4.40
CA GLU A 95 4.92 21.51 4.37
C GLU A 95 5.45 21.75 2.94
N GLY A 96 4.59 21.69 1.92
CA GLY A 96 4.91 21.96 0.53
C GLY A 96 5.64 20.83 -0.20
N TYR A 97 5.72 19.63 0.35
CA TYR A 97 6.32 18.46 -0.32
C TYR A 97 5.37 17.76 -1.29
N GLY A 98 4.07 17.92 -1.12
CA GLY A 98 3.02 17.43 -2.00
C GLY A 98 2.17 18.56 -2.54
N VAL A 99 1.56 18.36 -3.73
CA VAL A 99 0.71 19.37 -4.38
C VAL A 99 -0.68 19.37 -3.74
N LYS A 100 -1.38 18.25 -3.79
CA LYS A 100 -2.74 18.09 -3.28
C LYS A 100 -2.97 16.64 -2.87
N ARG A 101 -3.65 16.44 -1.76
CA ARG A 101 -4.14 15.13 -1.34
C ARG A 101 -5.52 14.86 -1.95
N SER A 102 -5.70 13.67 -2.52
CA SER A 102 -7.00 13.17 -2.97
C SER A 102 -7.33 11.87 -2.27
N ASP A 103 -8.57 11.73 -1.80
CA ASP A 103 -9.08 10.44 -1.31
C ASP A 103 -9.25 9.49 -2.50
N VAL A 104 -8.87 8.22 -2.30
CA VAL A 104 -8.92 7.20 -3.36
C VAL A 104 -9.88 6.08 -3.01
N MET A 105 -9.70 5.52 -1.83
CA MET A 105 -10.42 4.36 -1.32
C MET A 105 -10.24 4.27 0.18
N TYR A 106 -11.02 3.42 0.83
CA TYR A 106 -10.78 3.00 2.20
C TYR A 106 -10.84 1.49 2.33
N ASN A 107 -10.17 0.96 3.32
CA ASN A 107 -10.44 -0.35 3.91
C ASN A 107 -10.68 -0.15 5.41
N ASP A 108 -10.79 -1.24 6.16
CA ASP A 108 -10.89 -1.15 7.60
C ASP A 108 -9.77 -1.92 8.28
N PHE A 109 -9.48 -1.49 9.50
CA PHE A 109 -8.79 -2.31 10.46
C PHE A 109 -9.79 -3.22 11.18
N ILE A 110 -9.29 -4.35 11.67
CA ILE A 110 -10.01 -5.28 12.50
C ILE A 110 -9.13 -5.68 13.68
N LEU A 111 -9.75 -6.10 14.76
CA LEU A 111 -9.04 -6.78 15.84
C LEU A 111 -9.34 -8.26 15.74
N VAL A 112 -8.30 -9.05 15.53
CA VAL A 112 -8.38 -10.51 15.52
C VAL A 112 -7.90 -11.06 16.87
N GLY A 113 -8.38 -12.23 17.28
CA GLY A 113 -8.00 -12.79 18.56
C GLY A 113 -8.24 -14.29 18.64
N PRO A 114 -7.79 -14.94 19.73
CA PRO A 114 -7.94 -16.36 19.95
C PRO A 114 -9.41 -16.74 20.20
N PRO A 115 -9.83 -17.99 19.89
CA PRO A 115 -11.19 -18.45 20.12
C PRO A 115 -11.58 -18.47 21.61
N ALA A 116 -10.60 -18.55 22.51
CA ALA A 116 -10.83 -18.49 23.95
C ALA A 116 -11.34 -17.14 24.44
N ASP A 117 -11.11 -16.07 23.66
CA ASP A 117 -11.57 -14.70 23.91
C ASP A 117 -11.43 -14.26 25.39
N PRO A 118 -10.22 -14.23 25.95
CA PRO A 118 -10.01 -13.96 27.37
C PRO A 118 -10.52 -12.58 27.81
N ALA A 119 -10.62 -11.62 26.90
CA ALA A 119 -11.17 -10.31 27.17
C ALA A 119 -12.69 -10.20 26.95
N LYS A 120 -13.34 -11.24 26.46
CA LYS A 120 -14.79 -11.31 26.16
C LYS A 120 -15.25 -10.16 25.26
N ILE A 121 -14.60 -10.00 24.11
CA ILE A 121 -14.85 -8.92 23.17
C ILE A 121 -15.34 -9.38 21.80
N ALA A 122 -15.42 -10.70 21.57
CA ALA A 122 -15.88 -11.24 20.31
C ALA A 122 -17.29 -10.75 19.95
N GLY A 123 -17.41 -10.21 18.73
CA GLY A 123 -18.68 -9.66 18.20
C GLY A 123 -19.02 -8.25 18.67
N THR A 124 -18.18 -7.58 19.49
CA THR A 124 -18.39 -6.16 19.81
C THR A 124 -18.09 -5.29 18.58
N LYS A 125 -18.83 -4.17 18.47
CA LYS A 125 -18.62 -3.14 17.44
C LYS A 125 -17.97 -1.88 17.99
N ASP A 126 -17.51 -1.90 19.24
CA ASP A 126 -16.79 -0.80 19.87
C ASP A 126 -15.35 -1.21 20.17
N ILE A 127 -14.44 -0.77 19.29
CA ILE A 127 -13.02 -1.10 19.41
C ILE A 127 -12.38 -0.51 20.66
N VAL A 128 -12.81 0.68 21.09
CA VAL A 128 -12.27 1.36 22.27
C VAL A 128 -12.65 0.63 23.54
N ALA A 129 -13.92 0.22 23.67
CA ALA A 129 -14.37 -0.63 24.76
C ALA A 129 -13.69 -2.00 24.74
N GLY A 130 -13.49 -2.57 23.54
CA GLY A 130 -12.75 -3.83 23.35
C GLY A 130 -11.32 -3.74 23.85
N LEU A 131 -10.57 -2.72 23.45
CA LEU A 131 -9.19 -2.52 23.89
C LEU A 131 -9.09 -2.31 25.42
N LYS A 132 -10.02 -1.55 26.01
CA LYS A 132 -10.08 -1.38 27.46
C LYS A 132 -10.22 -2.73 28.18
N LYS A 133 -11.13 -3.59 27.72
CA LYS A 133 -11.30 -4.94 28.27
C LYS A 133 -10.05 -5.82 28.10
N VAL A 134 -9.35 -5.71 26.97
CA VAL A 134 -8.07 -6.41 26.75
C VAL A 134 -7.06 -6.03 27.82
N ALA A 135 -6.92 -4.73 28.11
CA ALA A 135 -6.01 -4.25 29.14
C ALA A 135 -6.44 -4.67 30.55
N GLU A 136 -7.72 -4.55 30.90
CA GLU A 136 -8.30 -4.97 32.20
C GLU A 136 -8.06 -6.46 32.45
N ALA A 137 -8.26 -7.30 31.44
CA ALA A 137 -8.00 -8.74 31.50
C ALA A 137 -6.51 -9.09 31.45
N LYS A 138 -5.63 -8.10 31.16
CA LYS A 138 -4.22 -8.33 30.83
C LYS A 138 -4.04 -9.43 29.78
N ALA A 139 -4.98 -9.51 28.84
CA ALA A 139 -4.98 -10.49 27.80
C ALA A 139 -3.84 -10.23 26.81
N PRO A 140 -3.14 -11.26 26.31
CA PRO A 140 -2.03 -11.06 25.38
C PRO A 140 -2.44 -10.23 24.15
N PHE A 141 -1.65 -9.21 23.83
CA PHE A 141 -1.82 -8.35 22.67
C PHE A 141 -0.49 -8.22 21.94
N ALA A 142 -0.48 -8.52 20.64
CA ALA A 142 0.69 -8.36 19.79
C ALA A 142 0.54 -7.10 18.92
N SER A 143 1.41 -6.13 19.18
CA SER A 143 1.51 -4.89 18.42
C SER A 143 2.62 -4.97 17.38
N ARG A 144 2.47 -4.26 16.28
CA ARG A 144 3.58 -4.10 15.33
C ARG A 144 4.78 -3.38 15.93
N GLY A 145 4.58 -2.33 16.74
CA GLY A 145 5.64 -1.57 17.38
C GLY A 145 6.64 -0.90 16.41
N ASP A 146 6.34 -0.83 15.11
CA ASP A 146 7.25 -0.45 14.01
C ASP A 146 6.99 0.94 13.40
N ASN A 147 6.18 1.75 14.07
CA ASN A 147 5.79 3.09 13.61
C ASN A 147 5.05 3.12 12.24
N SER A 148 4.51 1.99 11.80
CA SER A 148 3.68 1.87 10.59
C SER A 148 2.33 2.57 10.73
N GLY A 149 1.57 2.63 9.63
CA GLY A 149 0.19 3.14 9.64
C GLY A 149 -0.72 2.37 10.59
N THR A 150 -0.61 1.03 10.60
CA THR A 150 -1.35 0.16 11.54
C THR A 150 -0.97 0.45 12.98
N HIS A 151 0.32 0.53 13.30
CA HIS A 151 0.79 0.86 14.64
C HIS A 151 0.32 2.25 15.10
N LYS A 152 0.39 3.26 14.23
CA LYS A 152 -0.13 4.61 14.56
C LYS A 152 -1.63 4.61 14.81
N ALA A 153 -2.40 3.86 14.04
CA ALA A 153 -3.84 3.71 14.25
C ALA A 153 -4.13 2.99 15.58
N GLU A 154 -3.40 1.94 15.89
CA GLU A 154 -3.47 1.19 17.14
C GLU A 154 -3.24 2.11 18.35
N ILE A 155 -2.13 2.86 18.37
CA ILE A 155 -1.79 3.78 19.47
C ILE A 155 -2.85 4.87 19.62
N ARG A 156 -3.42 5.39 18.53
CA ARG A 156 -4.54 6.33 18.59
C ARG A 156 -5.77 5.72 19.28
N LEU A 157 -6.08 4.46 18.99
CA LEU A 157 -7.22 3.75 19.60
C LEU A 157 -6.98 3.45 21.08
N TRP A 158 -5.77 3.03 21.45
CA TRP A 158 -5.36 2.89 22.86
C TRP A 158 -5.52 4.21 23.62
N LYS A 159 -5.02 5.31 23.06
CA LYS A 159 -5.21 6.64 23.65
C LYS A 159 -6.69 6.97 23.83
N SER A 160 -7.53 6.65 22.86
CA SER A 160 -8.99 6.88 22.95
C SER A 160 -9.66 6.00 24.01
N SER A 161 -9.08 4.86 24.37
CA SER A 161 -9.56 3.99 25.44
C SER A 161 -9.17 4.47 26.85
N GLY A 162 -8.29 5.49 26.93
CA GLY A 162 -7.73 5.96 28.19
C GLY A 162 -6.66 5.06 28.78
N VAL A 163 -6.17 4.08 28.00
CA VAL A 163 -5.13 3.12 28.44
C VAL A 163 -3.82 3.45 27.74
N ASP A 164 -2.73 3.50 28.49
CA ASP A 164 -1.37 3.45 27.92
C ASP A 164 -0.91 1.98 27.87
N PRO A 165 -0.84 1.36 26.67
CA PRO A 165 -0.46 -0.03 26.56
C PRO A 165 1.01 -0.27 26.98
N LYS A 166 1.85 0.77 27.02
CA LYS A 166 3.24 0.67 27.45
C LYS A 166 3.41 0.23 28.90
N GLU A 167 2.43 0.49 29.76
CA GLU A 167 2.40 -0.06 31.12
C GLU A 167 2.35 -1.58 31.16
N GLY A 168 1.85 -2.20 30.07
CA GLY A 168 1.82 -3.64 29.84
C GLY A 168 2.98 -4.20 29.01
N SER A 169 3.94 -3.34 28.60
CA SER A 169 5.03 -3.74 27.71
C SER A 169 5.86 -4.88 28.30
N GLY A 170 6.21 -5.85 27.45
CA GLY A 170 6.92 -7.06 27.88
C GLY A 170 6.08 -8.04 28.71
N LYS A 171 4.85 -7.71 29.08
CA LYS A 171 3.92 -8.57 29.80
C LYS A 171 2.77 -9.02 28.91
N TRP A 172 1.65 -8.32 28.96
CA TRP A 172 0.50 -8.60 28.09
C TRP A 172 0.55 -7.84 26.76
N TYR A 173 1.25 -6.71 26.67
CA TYR A 173 1.45 -5.95 25.44
C TYR A 173 2.85 -6.24 24.87
N ARG A 174 2.90 -6.84 23.68
CA ARG A 174 4.13 -7.33 23.04
C ARG A 174 4.34 -6.60 21.72
N GLU A 175 5.33 -5.72 21.68
CA GLU A 175 5.76 -5.04 20.46
C GLU A 175 6.72 -5.95 19.68
N THR A 176 6.34 -6.34 18.46
CA THR A 176 7.14 -7.27 17.64
C THR A 176 8.25 -6.57 16.87
N GLY A 177 8.16 -5.25 16.67
CA GLY A 177 9.08 -4.49 15.82
C GLY A 177 9.03 -4.90 14.35
N SER A 178 7.98 -5.59 13.91
CA SER A 178 7.93 -6.32 12.64
C SER A 178 6.75 -5.91 11.76
N GLY A 179 6.79 -6.32 10.47
CA GLY A 179 5.69 -6.16 9.54
C GLY A 179 4.46 -6.97 9.92
N MET A 180 3.29 -6.66 9.27
CA MET A 180 1.99 -7.21 9.70
C MET A 180 1.94 -8.75 9.68
N GLY A 181 2.46 -9.39 8.64
CA GLY A 181 2.47 -10.86 8.55
C GLY A 181 3.26 -11.54 9.68
N ALA A 182 4.43 -10.99 10.04
CA ALA A 182 5.23 -11.48 11.15
C ALA A 182 4.52 -11.25 12.51
N THR A 183 3.89 -10.08 12.67
CA THR A 183 3.09 -9.78 13.87
C THR A 183 1.89 -10.70 14.01
N LEU A 184 1.19 -11.03 12.92
CA LEU A 184 0.11 -12.02 12.93
C LEU A 184 0.60 -13.40 13.31
N ASN A 185 1.75 -13.85 12.77
CA ASN A 185 2.36 -15.12 13.15
C ASN A 185 2.69 -15.17 14.66
N ALA A 186 3.28 -14.10 15.18
CA ALA A 186 3.54 -13.99 16.62
C ALA A 186 2.23 -14.03 17.43
N GLY A 187 1.19 -13.32 16.99
CA GLY A 187 -0.13 -13.32 17.62
C GLY A 187 -0.76 -14.69 17.65
N VAL A 188 -0.72 -15.45 16.56
CA VAL A 188 -1.18 -16.85 16.49
C VAL A 188 -0.44 -17.71 17.51
N GLY A 189 0.91 -17.63 17.51
CA GLY A 189 1.74 -18.43 18.42
C GLY A 189 1.54 -18.12 19.91
N MET A 190 1.15 -16.88 20.23
CA MET A 190 0.91 -16.44 21.62
C MET A 190 -0.56 -16.52 22.05
N GLY A 191 -1.50 -16.86 21.17
CA GLY A 191 -2.93 -16.72 21.44
C GLY A 191 -3.30 -15.27 21.77
N ALA A 192 -2.71 -14.29 21.07
CA ALA A 192 -2.85 -12.88 21.38
C ALA A 192 -3.87 -12.18 20.48
N TYR A 193 -4.48 -11.10 20.96
CA TYR A 193 -5.17 -10.16 20.08
C TYR A 193 -4.18 -9.41 19.21
N VAL A 194 -4.56 -9.15 17.95
CA VAL A 194 -3.75 -8.42 16.98
C VAL A 194 -4.63 -7.46 16.19
N MET A 195 -4.23 -6.19 16.11
CA MET A 195 -4.85 -5.26 15.18
C MET A 195 -4.20 -5.39 13.80
N THR A 196 -5.00 -5.58 12.78
CA THR A 196 -4.54 -5.73 11.39
C THR A 196 -5.50 -5.04 10.42
N ASP A 197 -5.05 -4.70 9.22
CA ASP A 197 -5.97 -4.37 8.14
C ASP A 197 -6.67 -5.66 7.63
N ARG A 198 -7.93 -5.52 7.20
CA ARG A 198 -8.74 -6.64 6.73
C ARG A 198 -8.11 -7.34 5.53
N GLY A 199 -7.50 -6.58 4.63
CA GLY A 199 -6.87 -7.15 3.43
C GLY A 199 -5.74 -8.11 3.78
N THR A 200 -4.83 -7.68 4.66
CA THR A 200 -3.77 -8.57 5.16
C THR A 200 -4.35 -9.78 5.86
N TRP A 201 -5.37 -9.62 6.69
CA TRP A 201 -6.02 -10.74 7.37
C TRP A 201 -6.62 -11.77 6.40
N ILE A 202 -7.32 -11.32 5.36
CA ILE A 202 -7.91 -12.24 4.38
C ILE A 202 -6.81 -13.02 3.64
N ALA A 203 -5.76 -12.34 3.20
CA ALA A 203 -4.63 -12.95 2.50
C ALA A 203 -3.74 -13.82 3.40
N PHE A 204 -3.77 -13.61 4.72
CA PHE A 204 -2.94 -14.34 5.67
C PHE A 204 -3.38 -15.80 5.78
N LYS A 205 -2.46 -16.73 5.52
CA LYS A 205 -2.80 -18.17 5.45
C LYS A 205 -2.65 -18.90 6.79
N ASN A 206 -1.76 -18.42 7.67
CA ASN A 206 -1.45 -19.09 8.94
C ASN A 206 -2.33 -18.60 10.10
N LYS A 207 -3.66 -18.55 9.89
CA LYS A 207 -4.61 -18.01 10.88
C LYS A 207 -4.76 -18.88 12.12
N GLY A 208 -4.45 -20.17 12.03
CA GLY A 208 -4.83 -21.12 13.07
C GLY A 208 -6.34 -21.02 13.32
N ASP A 209 -6.72 -21.01 14.60
CA ASP A 209 -8.12 -20.87 15.04
C ASP A 209 -8.52 -19.42 15.33
N MET A 210 -7.63 -18.43 15.09
CA MET A 210 -7.93 -17.02 15.32
C MET A 210 -9.10 -16.55 14.46
N LYS A 211 -9.91 -15.67 15.04
CA LYS A 211 -11.11 -15.09 14.42
C LYS A 211 -11.13 -13.58 14.57
N ILE A 212 -11.96 -12.92 13.77
CA ILE A 212 -12.25 -11.50 13.96
C ILE A 212 -13.03 -11.36 15.26
N ALA A 213 -12.48 -10.59 16.20
CA ALA A 213 -13.10 -10.30 17.49
C ALA A 213 -13.87 -8.96 17.45
N VAL A 214 -13.30 -7.94 16.80
CA VAL A 214 -13.94 -6.61 16.68
C VAL A 214 -13.82 -6.11 15.23
N GLU A 215 -14.95 -5.67 14.68
CA GLU A 215 -15.05 -5.04 13.36
C GLU A 215 -16.22 -4.07 13.29
N GLY A 216 -16.28 -3.26 12.21
CA GLY A 216 -17.42 -2.39 11.91
C GLY A 216 -17.51 -1.11 12.73
N ASP A 217 -16.51 -0.78 13.54
CA ASP A 217 -16.40 0.52 14.21
C ASP A 217 -15.90 1.58 13.23
N LYS A 218 -16.53 2.74 13.22
CA LYS A 218 -16.12 3.87 12.34
C LYS A 218 -14.67 4.33 12.61
N ARG A 219 -14.16 4.15 13.83
CA ARG A 219 -12.77 4.49 14.21
C ARG A 219 -11.73 3.55 13.59
N LEU A 220 -12.17 2.41 13.04
CA LEU A 220 -11.34 1.44 12.34
C LEU A 220 -11.21 1.74 10.84
N PHE A 221 -11.90 2.74 10.32
CA PHE A 221 -11.76 3.11 8.91
C PHE A 221 -10.34 3.61 8.61
N ASN A 222 -9.81 3.12 7.51
CA ASN A 222 -8.45 3.34 7.05
C ASN A 222 -8.49 3.96 5.65
N GLN A 223 -8.48 5.30 5.61
CA GLN A 223 -8.58 6.10 4.40
C GLN A 223 -7.24 6.17 3.67
N TYR A 224 -7.22 5.85 2.40
CA TYR A 224 -6.08 5.98 1.51
C TYR A 224 -6.11 7.31 0.79
N GLY A 225 -4.97 7.98 0.78
CA GLY A 225 -4.74 9.19 0.02
C GLY A 225 -3.65 9.02 -1.02
N VAL A 226 -3.78 9.75 -2.12
CA VAL A 226 -2.77 9.84 -3.17
C VAL A 226 -2.36 11.31 -3.36
N ILE A 227 -1.07 11.55 -3.56
CA ILE A 227 -0.47 12.88 -3.59
C ILE A 227 0.64 12.90 -4.63
N LEU A 228 0.61 13.86 -5.55
CA LEU A 228 1.76 14.16 -6.41
C LEU A 228 2.86 14.81 -5.56
N VAL A 229 4.07 14.28 -5.62
CA VAL A 229 5.25 14.94 -5.04
C VAL A 229 5.45 16.29 -5.75
N ASN A 230 5.79 17.34 -5.01
CA ASN A 230 5.75 18.69 -5.54
C ASN A 230 6.89 18.97 -6.54
N PRO A 231 6.60 19.10 -7.85
CA PRO A 231 7.60 19.32 -8.89
C PRO A 231 8.28 20.70 -8.79
N GLU A 232 7.68 21.66 -8.10
CA GLU A 232 8.31 22.97 -7.87
C GLU A 232 9.47 22.87 -6.89
N LYS A 233 9.35 21.93 -5.93
CA LYS A 233 10.39 21.64 -4.95
C LYS A 233 11.41 20.63 -5.49
N HIS A 234 10.99 19.72 -6.35
CA HIS A 234 11.76 18.59 -6.86
C HIS A 234 11.61 18.47 -8.38
N LYS A 235 12.53 19.09 -9.11
CA LYS A 235 12.43 19.29 -10.58
C LYS A 235 12.46 18.00 -11.42
N HIS A 236 12.91 16.87 -10.86
CA HIS A 236 12.93 15.59 -11.58
C HIS A 236 11.65 14.75 -11.41
N VAL A 237 10.68 15.23 -10.62
CA VAL A 237 9.36 14.60 -10.52
C VAL A 237 8.68 14.57 -11.89
N LYS A 238 8.27 13.40 -12.32
CA LYS A 238 7.54 13.16 -13.57
C LYS A 238 6.09 13.62 -13.41
N LYS A 239 5.90 14.95 -13.45
CA LYS A 239 4.61 15.59 -13.13
C LYS A 239 3.46 15.07 -13.99
N ALA A 240 3.65 14.94 -15.30
CA ALA A 240 2.59 14.55 -16.22
C ALA A 240 2.12 13.12 -15.93
N ASP A 241 3.05 12.18 -15.84
CA ASP A 241 2.76 10.76 -15.62
C ASP A 241 2.26 10.47 -14.20
N GLY A 242 2.85 11.17 -13.20
CA GLY A 242 2.38 11.09 -11.81
C GLY A 242 0.96 11.61 -11.66
N GLN A 243 0.63 12.72 -12.34
CA GLN A 243 -0.74 13.25 -12.33
C GLN A 243 -1.68 12.32 -13.10
N ALA A 244 -1.26 11.75 -14.24
CA ALA A 244 -2.06 10.78 -14.99
C ALA A 244 -2.41 9.55 -14.14
N PHE A 245 -1.47 9.07 -13.30
CA PHE A 245 -1.74 7.98 -12.36
C PHE A 245 -2.77 8.37 -11.31
N ILE A 246 -2.67 9.57 -10.74
CA ILE A 246 -3.64 10.08 -9.78
C ILE A 246 -5.02 10.20 -10.41
N ASP A 247 -5.10 10.84 -11.58
CA ASP A 247 -6.35 11.07 -12.31
C ASP A 247 -7.02 9.74 -12.68
N TRP A 248 -6.23 8.75 -13.10
CA TRP A 248 -6.74 7.41 -13.39
C TRP A 248 -7.33 6.74 -12.13
N LEU A 249 -6.61 6.78 -11.00
CA LEU A 249 -7.09 6.20 -9.74
C LEU A 249 -8.42 6.79 -9.26
N VAL A 250 -8.60 8.11 -9.41
CA VAL A 250 -9.82 8.80 -8.99
C VAL A 250 -10.91 8.84 -10.06
N SER A 251 -10.63 8.41 -11.29
CA SER A 251 -11.58 8.34 -12.38
C SER A 251 -12.65 7.25 -12.16
N PRO A 252 -13.79 7.30 -12.85
CA PRO A 252 -14.76 6.21 -12.83
C PRO A 252 -14.14 4.85 -13.16
N ARG A 253 -13.19 4.80 -14.08
CA ARG A 253 -12.46 3.58 -14.49
C ARG A 253 -11.61 3.00 -13.35
N GLY A 254 -10.78 3.82 -12.71
CA GLY A 254 -9.95 3.40 -11.59
C GLY A 254 -10.77 3.02 -10.37
N GLN A 255 -11.82 3.81 -10.07
CA GLN A 255 -12.75 3.53 -8.96
C GLN A 255 -13.50 2.22 -9.16
N GLN A 256 -13.95 1.93 -10.37
CA GLN A 256 -14.57 0.64 -10.71
C GLN A 256 -13.57 -0.51 -10.54
N ALA A 257 -12.33 -0.35 -11.02
CA ALA A 257 -11.29 -1.36 -10.86
C ALA A 257 -11.01 -1.64 -9.38
N ILE A 258 -10.84 -0.61 -8.54
CA ILE A 258 -10.66 -0.75 -7.09
C ILE A 258 -11.82 -1.51 -6.46
N GLY A 259 -13.07 -1.14 -6.76
CA GLY A 259 -14.26 -1.77 -6.21
C GLY A 259 -14.48 -3.20 -6.67
N SER A 260 -13.91 -3.58 -7.82
CA SER A 260 -14.01 -4.94 -8.37
C SER A 260 -12.93 -5.88 -7.83
N TYR A 261 -11.90 -5.36 -7.14
CA TYR A 261 -10.85 -6.17 -6.56
C TYR A 261 -11.37 -7.00 -5.40
N LYS A 262 -11.21 -8.32 -5.49
CA LYS A 262 -11.66 -9.28 -4.46
C LYS A 262 -10.56 -10.31 -4.16
N VAL A 263 -10.45 -10.69 -2.91
CA VAL A 263 -9.65 -11.83 -2.46
C VAL A 263 -10.57 -12.83 -1.77
N ASP A 264 -10.50 -14.08 -2.15
CA ASP A 264 -11.41 -15.14 -1.66
C ASP A 264 -12.90 -14.72 -1.75
N GLY A 265 -13.30 -14.03 -2.83
CA GLY A 265 -14.65 -13.54 -3.08
C GLY A 265 -15.07 -12.28 -2.30
N GLN A 266 -14.22 -11.77 -1.41
CA GLN A 266 -14.50 -10.62 -0.55
C GLN A 266 -13.87 -9.34 -1.11
N GLN A 267 -14.64 -8.24 -1.13
CA GLN A 267 -14.13 -6.92 -1.49
C GLN A 267 -13.24 -6.38 -0.37
N LEU A 268 -12.03 -5.92 -0.72
CA LEU A 268 -11.06 -5.42 0.26
C LEU A 268 -11.00 -3.91 0.35
N PHE A 269 -11.25 -3.23 -0.78
CA PHE A 269 -11.14 -1.79 -0.88
C PHE A 269 -12.45 -1.21 -1.39
N PHE A 270 -12.86 -0.12 -0.77
CA PHE A 270 -14.12 0.57 -1.08
C PHE A 270 -13.77 1.93 -1.70
N PRO A 271 -14.05 2.13 -3.00
CA PRO A 271 -13.73 3.36 -3.71
C PRO A 271 -14.56 4.53 -3.17
N ASN A 272 -13.93 5.68 -2.92
CA ASN A 272 -14.61 6.86 -2.42
C ASN A 272 -14.02 8.19 -2.93
N ALA A 273 -13.35 8.18 -4.07
CA ALA A 273 -12.87 9.42 -4.68
C ALA A 273 -14.04 10.39 -4.94
N GLY A 274 -13.84 11.66 -4.56
CA GLY A 274 -14.86 12.70 -4.73
C GLY A 274 -16.09 12.60 -3.83
N LYS A 275 -16.11 11.67 -2.87
CA LYS A 275 -17.16 11.59 -1.84
C LYS A 275 -16.67 12.27 -0.58
N GLU A 276 -17.40 13.29 -0.10
CA GLU A 276 -17.09 13.90 1.20
C GLU A 276 -17.52 12.95 2.32
N GLY A 277 -16.60 12.71 3.26
CA GLY A 277 -16.89 12.15 4.57
C GLY A 277 -17.34 10.69 4.61
N VAL A 278 -16.39 9.75 4.53
CA VAL A 278 -16.58 8.42 5.12
C VAL A 278 -15.85 8.36 6.45
#